data_6887090ee5de63636be99be53da61119
#
_entry.id   6887090ee5de63636be99be53da61119
#
_cell.length_a   1.000
_cell.length_b   1.000
_cell.length_c   1.000
_cell.angle_alpha   90.00
_cell.angle_beta   90.00
_cell.angle_gamma   90.00
#
_symmetry.space_group_name_H-M   'P 1'
#
loop_
_entity.id
_entity.type
_entity.pdbx_description
1 polymer ?
#
loop_
_entity_poly.entity_id
_entity_poly.type
_entity_poly.pdbx_seq_one_letter_code
_entity_poly.pdbx_strand_id
1 'polypeptide(L)'
;MLIRDPRIDLLPDGSTGQRRFKIKAAESEERRGMVNSLLKNRYGWRGYQEVTLPTDHSVHKFTLSAVEEEAIIGTITVSFDSAKRLSADDAFAVEVEALRAQGRRMCEFTKLAVDPTVGTKRVLAALFHVAYIVAHRIRGYDLLLIEVNPRHVRYYERMLAFTIQSEERMNRSVNAPAVLLSIEFSEVMKQIGIFGGQPDLMATERSLYPGFFSLKEEASILSRMQAKQRLMDRRLTDTGHPSNTGPGDFGSTDLLGL
;
A
#
# COMPACT_ATOMS: atom_id res chain seq x y z
N MET A 1 -4.74 -12.86 -7.99
CA MET A 1 -3.86 -13.95 -7.50
C MET A 1 -4.24 -14.24 -6.07
N LEU A 2 -4.49 -15.51 -5.73
CA LEU A 2 -4.74 -15.94 -4.35
C LEU A 2 -3.40 -16.10 -3.63
N ILE A 3 -3.19 -15.35 -2.56
CA ILE A 3 -2.00 -15.45 -1.71
C ILE A 3 -2.33 -16.45 -0.60
N ARG A 4 -1.53 -17.51 -0.47
CA ARG A 4 -1.70 -18.52 0.59
C ARG A 4 -0.92 -18.11 1.82
N ASP A 5 -1.56 -18.07 2.97
CA ASP A 5 -0.90 -17.90 4.27
C ASP A 5 -0.45 -19.27 4.79
N PRO A 6 0.81 -19.49 5.17
CA PRO A 6 1.30 -20.76 5.68
C PRO A 6 0.87 -21.05 7.13
N ARG A 7 0.20 -20.12 7.82
CA ARG A 7 -0.33 -20.43 9.14
C ARG A 7 -1.42 -21.47 9.01
N ILE A 8 -1.19 -22.59 9.66
CA ILE A 8 -2.13 -23.68 9.79
C ILE A 8 -3.15 -23.23 10.85
N ASP A 9 -4.32 -22.77 10.43
CA ASP A 9 -5.46 -22.67 11.32
C ASP A 9 -6.01 -24.08 11.50
N LEU A 10 -5.97 -24.57 12.73
CA LEU A 10 -6.74 -25.76 13.09
C LEU A 10 -8.21 -25.36 12.99
N LEU A 11 -8.90 -25.85 11.96
CA LEU A 11 -10.35 -25.78 11.91
C LEU A 11 -10.92 -26.57 13.10
N PRO A 12 -12.13 -26.28 13.57
CA PRO A 12 -12.77 -27.01 14.67
C PRO A 12 -12.85 -28.53 14.47
N ASP A 13 -12.73 -28.99 13.22
CA ASP A 13 -12.69 -30.38 12.82
C ASP A 13 -11.28 -31.00 12.74
N GLY A 14 -10.25 -30.25 13.13
CA GLY A 14 -8.86 -30.68 13.04
C GLY A 14 -8.23 -30.62 11.63
N SER A 15 -8.95 -30.12 10.64
CA SER A 15 -8.39 -29.95 9.27
C SER A 15 -7.48 -28.72 9.17
N THR A 16 -6.40 -28.84 8.39
CA THR A 16 -5.44 -27.75 8.13
C THR A 16 -5.84 -26.96 6.89
N GLY A 17 -6.45 -25.77 7.07
CA GLY A 17 -6.80 -24.86 5.98
C GLY A 17 -5.78 -23.73 5.83
N GLN A 18 -5.25 -23.53 4.62
CA GLN A 18 -4.45 -22.33 4.32
C GLN A 18 -5.40 -21.15 4.04
N ARG A 19 -5.34 -20.10 4.86
CA ARG A 19 -6.06 -18.84 4.60
C ARG A 19 -5.64 -18.23 3.26
N ARG A 20 -6.63 -17.80 2.49
CA ARG A 20 -6.42 -17.19 1.17
C ARG A 20 -7.00 -15.79 1.18
N PHE A 21 -6.20 -14.81 0.81
CA PHE A 21 -6.66 -13.44 0.62
C PHE A 21 -6.26 -12.91 -0.76
N LYS A 22 -6.92 -11.84 -1.19
CA LYS A 22 -6.65 -11.13 -2.45
C LYS A 22 -6.30 -9.68 -2.14
N ILE A 23 -5.38 -9.10 -2.92
CA ILE A 23 -5.17 -7.66 -2.91
C ILE A 23 -6.01 -7.04 -4.03
N LYS A 24 -6.84 -6.06 -3.68
CA LYS A 24 -7.74 -5.35 -4.60
C LYS A 24 -7.62 -3.85 -4.39
N ALA A 25 -7.89 -3.06 -5.45
CA ALA A 25 -8.07 -1.61 -5.30
C ALA A 25 -9.39 -1.31 -4.59
N ALA A 26 -9.40 -0.30 -3.72
CA ALA A 26 -10.61 0.15 -3.02
C ALA A 26 -11.33 1.24 -3.86
N GLU A 27 -11.84 0.86 -5.03
CA GLU A 27 -12.45 1.78 -6.00
C GLU A 27 -13.97 1.93 -5.81
N SER A 28 -14.70 0.86 -5.47
CA SER A 28 -16.14 0.94 -5.24
C SER A 28 -16.46 1.62 -3.90
N GLU A 29 -17.58 2.35 -3.85
CA GLU A 29 -18.10 2.99 -2.64
C GLU A 29 -18.24 2.00 -1.47
N GLU A 30 -18.77 0.81 -1.75
CA GLU A 30 -18.91 -0.26 -0.77
C GLU A 30 -17.56 -0.65 -0.17
N ARG A 31 -16.56 -0.92 -1.01
CA ARG A 31 -15.22 -1.31 -0.54
C ARG A 31 -14.53 -0.18 0.22
N ARG A 32 -14.72 1.07 -0.22
CA ARG A 32 -14.23 2.25 0.51
C ARG A 32 -14.88 2.39 1.88
N GLY A 33 -16.18 2.12 2.00
CA GLY A 33 -16.91 2.08 3.27
C GLY A 33 -16.32 1.03 4.21
N MET A 34 -16.06 -0.18 3.72
CA MET A 34 -15.45 -1.26 4.50
C MET A 34 -14.01 -0.92 4.93
N VAL A 35 -13.19 -0.30 4.06
CA VAL A 35 -11.86 0.20 4.40
C VAL A 35 -11.95 1.28 5.48
N ASN A 36 -12.88 2.23 5.37
CA ASN A 36 -13.08 3.26 6.39
C ASN A 36 -13.47 2.66 7.75
N SER A 37 -14.29 1.61 7.76
CA SER A 37 -14.62 0.88 8.98
C SER A 37 -13.39 0.25 9.63
N LEU A 38 -12.52 -0.39 8.85
CA LEU A 38 -11.24 -0.92 9.34
C LEU A 38 -10.34 0.18 9.89
N LEU A 39 -10.19 1.30 9.15
CA LEU A 39 -9.39 2.45 9.59
C LEU A 39 -9.93 3.03 10.91
N LYS A 40 -11.23 3.29 11.01
CA LYS A 40 -11.88 3.78 12.22
C LYS A 40 -11.61 2.86 13.41
N ASN A 41 -11.76 1.55 13.24
CA ASN A 41 -11.50 0.57 14.28
C ASN A 41 -10.02 0.54 14.70
N ARG A 42 -9.08 0.68 13.74
CA ARG A 42 -7.63 0.55 14.02
C ARG A 42 -6.96 1.84 14.51
N TYR A 43 -7.50 2.98 14.13
CA TYR A 43 -6.95 4.29 14.52
C TYR A 43 -7.75 4.92 15.67
N GLY A 44 -9.08 4.73 15.71
CA GLY A 44 -9.96 5.36 16.71
C GLY A 44 -9.62 4.97 18.15
N TRP A 45 -9.36 3.68 18.45
CA TRP A 45 -8.99 3.26 19.81
C TRP A 45 -7.61 3.80 20.27
N ARG A 46 -6.79 4.30 19.33
CA ARG A 46 -5.49 4.94 19.61
C ARG A 46 -5.62 6.45 19.80
N GLY A 47 -6.85 6.99 19.76
CA GLY A 47 -7.11 8.43 19.91
C GLY A 47 -6.87 9.25 18.65
N TYR A 48 -6.58 8.61 17.50
CA TYR A 48 -6.48 9.33 16.23
C TYR A 48 -7.88 9.66 15.71
N GLN A 49 -8.16 10.95 15.53
CA GLN A 49 -9.46 11.41 15.03
C GLN A 49 -9.55 11.20 13.50
N GLU A 50 -10.71 10.71 13.06
CA GLU A 50 -11.20 10.69 11.67
C GLU A 50 -10.21 10.29 10.56
N VAL A 51 -9.52 9.17 10.74
CA VAL A 51 -8.73 8.60 9.63
C VAL A 51 -9.68 7.91 8.65
N THR A 52 -10.02 8.60 7.57
CA THR A 52 -10.88 8.09 6.48
C THR A 52 -10.16 8.18 5.13
N LEU A 53 -10.67 7.45 4.14
CA LEU A 53 -10.21 7.62 2.77
C LEU A 53 -10.66 8.99 2.23
N PRO A 54 -9.84 9.65 1.39
CA PRO A 54 -10.25 10.87 0.70
C PRO A 54 -11.52 10.60 -0.13
N THR A 55 -12.43 11.57 -0.18
CA THR A 55 -13.65 11.48 -1.00
C THR A 55 -13.36 11.65 -2.49
N ASP A 56 -12.26 12.31 -2.84
CA ASP A 56 -11.87 12.54 -4.23
C ASP A 56 -11.17 11.31 -4.85
N HIS A 57 -11.60 10.93 -6.02
CA HIS A 57 -10.96 9.93 -6.88
C HIS A 57 -9.76 10.58 -7.61
N SER A 58 -8.72 10.90 -6.87
CA SER A 58 -7.54 11.54 -7.45
C SER A 58 -6.63 10.51 -8.12
N VAL A 59 -6.20 10.79 -9.35
CA VAL A 59 -5.16 10.02 -10.06
C VAL A 59 -3.82 9.97 -9.31
N HIS A 60 -3.65 10.86 -8.32
CA HIS A 60 -2.45 10.93 -7.48
C HIS A 60 -2.54 10.10 -6.19
N LYS A 61 -3.67 9.45 -5.93
CA LYS A 61 -3.85 8.57 -4.75
C LYS A 61 -4.63 7.33 -5.14
N PHE A 62 -4.21 6.19 -4.60
CA PHE A 62 -5.00 4.96 -4.67
C PHE A 62 -4.85 4.17 -3.37
N THR A 63 -5.87 3.39 -3.07
CA THR A 63 -5.88 2.54 -1.87
C THR A 63 -6.00 1.09 -2.27
N LEU A 64 -5.14 0.26 -1.69
CA LEU A 64 -5.18 -1.19 -1.76
C LEU A 64 -5.88 -1.75 -0.53
N SER A 65 -6.63 -2.82 -0.72
CA SER A 65 -7.23 -3.61 0.34
C SER A 65 -6.86 -5.08 0.22
N ALA A 66 -6.54 -5.70 1.33
CA ALA A 66 -6.45 -7.16 1.43
C ALA A 66 -7.84 -7.69 1.82
N VAL A 67 -8.38 -8.59 1.01
CA VAL A 67 -9.75 -9.12 1.14
C VAL A 67 -9.70 -10.63 1.35
N GLU A 68 -10.32 -11.10 2.41
CA GLU A 68 -10.52 -12.51 2.72
C GLU A 68 -12.03 -12.73 2.91
N GLU A 69 -12.63 -13.66 2.17
CA GLU A 69 -14.07 -14.00 2.28
C GLU A 69 -15.00 -12.77 2.34
N GLU A 70 -14.75 -11.77 1.47
CA GLU A 70 -15.48 -10.48 1.42
C GLU A 70 -15.15 -9.50 2.57
N ALA A 71 -14.41 -9.90 3.60
CA ALA A 71 -13.96 -9.00 4.67
C ALA A 71 -12.66 -8.27 4.29
N ILE A 72 -12.56 -6.98 4.65
CA ILE A 72 -11.31 -6.23 4.54
C ILE A 72 -10.44 -6.52 5.75
N ILE A 73 -9.32 -7.22 5.55
CA ILE A 73 -8.37 -7.59 6.61
C ILE A 73 -7.11 -6.70 6.64
N GLY A 74 -6.94 -5.84 5.65
CA GLY A 74 -5.84 -4.89 5.62
C GLY A 74 -6.01 -3.83 4.54
N THR A 75 -5.35 -2.69 4.69
CA THR A 75 -5.36 -1.59 3.74
C THR A 75 -4.06 -0.80 3.76
N ILE A 76 -3.72 -0.18 2.65
CA ILE A 76 -2.63 0.79 2.49
C ILE A 76 -3.01 1.78 1.40
N THR A 77 -2.75 3.07 1.61
CA THR A 77 -2.95 4.12 0.61
C THR A 77 -1.60 4.60 0.10
N VAL A 78 -1.46 4.72 -1.21
CA VAL A 78 -0.30 5.31 -1.88
C VAL A 78 -0.69 6.68 -2.40
N SER A 79 0.10 7.68 -2.07
CA SER A 79 0.00 9.06 -2.59
C SER A 79 1.26 9.37 -3.40
N PHE A 80 1.08 9.92 -4.59
CA PHE A 80 2.17 10.34 -5.47
C PHE A 80 2.41 11.83 -5.33
N ASP A 81 3.68 12.22 -5.20
CA ASP A 81 4.03 13.63 -5.13
C ASP A 81 3.60 14.37 -6.41
N SER A 82 2.94 15.48 -6.21
CA SER A 82 2.32 16.28 -7.26
C SER A 82 2.09 17.72 -6.75
N ALA A 83 1.47 18.57 -7.57
CA ALA A 83 1.05 19.89 -7.14
C ALA A 83 0.13 19.90 -5.89
N LYS A 84 -0.54 18.77 -5.61
CA LYS A 84 -1.38 18.60 -4.40
C LYS A 84 -0.56 18.26 -3.14
N ARG A 85 0.76 18.08 -3.27
CA ARG A 85 1.69 17.72 -2.21
C ARG A 85 1.39 16.37 -1.53
N LEU A 86 2.30 15.91 -0.67
CA LEU A 86 2.15 14.73 0.17
C LEU A 86 1.58 15.12 1.54
N SER A 87 1.08 14.15 2.30
CA SER A 87 0.64 14.41 3.69
C SER A 87 1.81 14.80 4.57
N ALA A 88 2.99 14.24 4.31
CA ALA A 88 4.23 14.53 5.03
C ALA A 88 4.67 16.00 4.93
N ASP A 89 4.21 16.76 3.93
CA ASP A 89 4.49 18.20 3.82
C ASP A 89 3.92 19.00 5.01
N ASP A 90 2.89 18.51 5.69
CA ASP A 90 2.28 19.22 6.83
C ASP A 90 3.25 19.34 8.03
N ALA A 91 3.93 18.26 8.37
CA ALA A 91 4.86 18.22 9.51
C ALA A 91 6.34 18.32 9.09
N PHE A 92 6.68 17.91 7.87
CA PHE A 92 8.07 17.70 7.40
C PHE A 92 8.37 18.45 6.10
N ALA A 93 7.77 19.64 5.92
CA ALA A 93 7.90 20.43 4.68
C ALA A 93 9.38 20.68 4.28
N VAL A 94 10.26 20.92 5.24
CA VAL A 94 11.69 21.23 4.98
C VAL A 94 12.40 20.01 4.36
N GLU A 95 12.22 18.84 4.94
CA GLU A 95 12.84 17.59 4.47
C GLU A 95 12.27 17.17 3.12
N VAL A 96 10.95 17.23 2.98
CA VAL A 96 10.26 16.86 1.73
C VAL A 96 10.64 17.82 0.60
N GLU A 97 10.74 19.14 0.85
CA GLU A 97 11.15 20.11 -0.14
C GLU A 97 12.63 19.95 -0.53
N ALA A 98 13.50 19.62 0.42
CA ALA A 98 14.90 19.31 0.13
C ALA A 98 15.04 18.09 -0.81
N LEU A 99 14.20 17.07 -0.65
CA LEU A 99 14.16 15.91 -1.55
C LEU A 99 13.62 16.30 -2.95
N ARG A 100 12.59 17.16 -3.02
CA ARG A 100 12.11 17.69 -4.30
C ARG A 100 13.18 18.48 -5.04
N ALA A 101 13.93 19.35 -4.32
CA ALA A 101 15.02 20.14 -4.90
C ALA A 101 16.14 19.24 -5.47
N GLN A 102 16.31 18.02 -4.96
CA GLN A 102 17.20 16.99 -5.51
C GLN A 102 16.62 16.25 -6.73
N GLY A 103 15.43 16.62 -7.19
CA GLY A 103 14.76 15.99 -8.33
C GLY A 103 14.20 14.60 -8.03
N ARG A 104 13.98 14.25 -6.74
CA ARG A 104 13.48 12.93 -6.35
C ARG A 104 12.02 12.75 -6.75
N ARG A 105 11.70 11.61 -7.35
CA ARG A 105 10.32 11.21 -7.62
C ARG A 105 9.78 10.43 -6.43
N MET A 106 9.01 11.11 -5.58
CA MET A 106 8.59 10.59 -4.29
C MET A 106 7.14 10.13 -4.28
N CYS A 107 6.88 9.08 -3.52
CA CYS A 107 5.53 8.72 -3.11
C CYS A 107 5.48 8.51 -1.59
N GLU A 108 4.29 8.52 -1.04
CA GLU A 108 4.04 8.33 0.39
C GLU A 108 3.06 7.18 0.60
N PHE A 109 3.38 6.29 1.54
CA PHE A 109 2.44 5.25 1.99
C PHE A 109 1.80 5.66 3.32
N THR A 110 0.48 5.71 3.31
CA THR A 110 -0.33 6.13 4.46
C THR A 110 -1.46 5.14 4.73
N LYS A 111 -2.23 5.38 5.78
CA LYS A 111 -3.44 4.62 6.11
C LYS A 111 -3.22 3.11 6.13
N LEU A 112 -2.04 2.69 6.58
CA LEU A 112 -1.74 1.28 6.79
C LEU A 112 -2.50 0.78 8.00
N ALA A 113 -3.41 -0.14 7.78
CA ALA A 113 -4.13 -0.83 8.84
C ALA A 113 -4.24 -2.32 8.49
N VAL A 114 -4.09 -3.17 9.50
CA VAL A 114 -4.25 -4.63 9.36
C VAL A 114 -5.08 -5.11 10.54
N ASP A 115 -6.06 -5.97 10.29
CA ASP A 115 -6.86 -6.59 11.33
C ASP A 115 -5.96 -7.50 12.19
N PRO A 116 -5.87 -7.29 13.51
CA PRO A 116 -4.98 -8.06 14.38
C PRO A 116 -5.42 -9.51 14.56
N THR A 117 -6.69 -9.82 14.33
CA THR A 117 -7.24 -11.16 14.53
C THR A 117 -6.94 -12.10 13.37
N VAL A 118 -6.88 -11.54 12.15
CA VAL A 118 -6.68 -12.29 10.91
C VAL A 118 -5.47 -11.81 10.10
N GLY A 119 -5.03 -10.56 10.34
CA GLY A 119 -3.92 -9.96 9.62
C GLY A 119 -2.57 -10.52 10.05
N THR A 120 -1.85 -11.04 9.10
CA THR A 120 -0.55 -11.67 9.29
C THR A 120 0.58 -10.82 8.77
N LYS A 121 1.82 -11.13 9.15
CA LYS A 121 3.01 -10.55 8.48
C LYS A 121 2.94 -10.69 6.96
N ARG A 122 2.32 -11.75 6.45
CA ARG A 122 2.17 -12.03 5.03
C ARG A 122 1.17 -11.09 4.35
N VAL A 123 0.06 -10.73 5.00
CA VAL A 123 -0.86 -9.70 4.52
C VAL A 123 -0.15 -8.36 4.39
N LEU A 124 0.62 -8.00 5.43
CA LEU A 124 1.41 -6.78 5.43
C LEU A 124 2.46 -6.77 4.30
N ALA A 125 3.22 -7.87 4.15
CA ALA A 125 4.20 -8.02 3.09
C ALA A 125 3.58 -7.89 1.69
N ALA A 126 2.43 -8.52 1.47
CA ALA A 126 1.71 -8.45 0.19
C ALA A 126 1.20 -7.04 -0.12
N LEU A 127 0.65 -6.32 0.87
CA LEU A 127 0.21 -4.94 0.70
C LEU A 127 1.38 -4.02 0.33
N PHE A 128 2.51 -4.12 1.04
CA PHE A 128 3.71 -3.34 0.72
C PHE A 128 4.25 -3.68 -0.66
N HIS A 129 4.31 -4.96 -1.02
CA HIS A 129 4.85 -5.36 -2.31
C HIS A 129 3.97 -4.91 -3.48
N VAL A 130 2.65 -5.05 -3.41
CA VAL A 130 1.76 -4.57 -4.48
C VAL A 130 1.82 -3.03 -4.57
N ALA A 131 1.89 -2.32 -3.44
CA ALA A 131 2.09 -0.88 -3.43
C ALA A 131 3.42 -0.48 -4.09
N TYR A 132 4.52 -1.20 -3.81
CA TYR A 132 5.81 -1.04 -4.49
C TYR A 132 5.70 -1.27 -6.00
N ILE A 133 5.05 -2.36 -6.44
CA ILE A 133 4.88 -2.65 -7.88
C ILE A 133 4.19 -1.47 -8.57
N VAL A 134 3.12 -0.93 -8.00
CA VAL A 134 2.41 0.21 -8.60
C VAL A 134 3.26 1.48 -8.55
N ALA A 135 3.87 1.78 -7.43
CA ALA A 135 4.62 3.02 -7.27
C ALA A 135 5.91 3.04 -8.11
N HIS A 136 6.70 1.97 -8.04
CA HIS A 136 8.01 1.90 -8.69
C HIS A 136 7.95 1.28 -10.09
N ARG A 137 7.42 0.06 -10.21
CA ARG A 137 7.50 -0.71 -11.47
C ARG A 137 6.58 -0.17 -12.55
N ILE A 138 5.43 0.40 -12.17
CA ILE A 138 4.46 0.95 -13.12
C ILE A 138 4.64 2.45 -13.30
N ARG A 139 4.75 3.21 -12.19
CA ARG A 139 4.78 4.67 -12.24
C ARG A 139 6.17 5.29 -12.16
N GLY A 140 7.22 4.50 -11.89
CA GLY A 140 8.62 4.92 -11.92
C GLY A 140 9.03 5.89 -10.82
N TYR A 141 8.36 5.86 -9.65
CA TYR A 141 8.83 6.58 -8.48
C TYR A 141 10.07 5.89 -7.90
N ASP A 142 10.96 6.63 -7.26
CA ASP A 142 12.25 6.12 -6.79
C ASP A 142 12.41 6.14 -5.26
N LEU A 143 11.66 6.98 -4.57
CA LEU A 143 11.74 7.15 -3.12
C LEU A 143 10.36 7.01 -2.47
N LEU A 144 10.30 6.18 -1.43
CA LEU A 144 9.12 6.03 -0.59
C LEU A 144 9.31 6.79 0.72
N LEU A 145 8.31 7.59 1.09
CA LEU A 145 8.19 8.25 2.38
C LEU A 145 7.08 7.62 3.21
N ILE A 146 7.27 7.55 4.52
CA ILE A 146 6.23 7.23 5.50
C ILE A 146 6.37 8.11 6.73
N GLU A 147 5.23 8.51 7.29
CA GLU A 147 5.19 9.09 8.64
C GLU A 147 4.78 8.02 9.64
N VAL A 148 5.54 7.87 10.70
CA VAL A 148 5.28 6.86 11.73
C VAL A 148 5.38 7.44 13.13
N ASN A 149 4.58 6.92 14.06
CA ASN A 149 4.77 7.24 15.47
C ASN A 149 6.17 6.77 15.93
N PRO A 150 6.91 7.54 16.76
CA PRO A 150 8.28 7.22 17.20
C PRO A 150 8.47 5.80 17.73
N ARG A 151 7.45 5.25 18.42
CA ARG A 151 7.47 3.85 18.94
C ARG A 151 7.57 2.79 17.84
N HIS A 152 7.24 3.13 16.59
CA HIS A 152 7.26 2.21 15.44
C HIS A 152 8.51 2.36 14.56
N VAL A 153 9.35 3.37 14.78
CA VAL A 153 10.55 3.62 13.97
C VAL A 153 11.40 2.35 13.85
N ARG A 154 11.79 1.77 14.99
CA ARG A 154 12.60 0.53 15.01
C ARG A 154 11.96 -0.66 14.29
N TYR A 155 10.62 -0.69 14.24
CA TYR A 155 9.91 -1.72 13.49
C TYR A 155 10.18 -1.56 12.00
N TYR A 156 9.99 -0.35 11.45
CA TYR A 156 10.19 -0.09 10.02
C TYR A 156 11.64 -0.20 9.58
N GLU A 157 12.60 0.24 10.42
CA GLU A 157 14.02 0.04 10.17
C GLU A 157 14.37 -1.46 10.04
N ARG A 158 13.90 -2.28 10.97
CA ARG A 158 14.21 -3.72 10.98
C ARG A 158 13.45 -4.54 9.96
N MET A 159 12.16 -4.19 9.77
CA MET A 159 11.26 -5.01 8.96
C MET A 159 11.36 -4.70 7.47
N LEU A 160 11.73 -3.47 7.12
CA LEU A 160 11.68 -2.98 5.75
C LEU A 160 12.90 -2.15 5.34
N ALA A 161 13.90 -1.98 6.24
CA ALA A 161 15.12 -1.22 6.00
C ALA A 161 14.91 0.29 5.74
N PHE A 162 13.89 0.90 6.34
CA PHE A 162 13.70 2.34 6.28
C PHE A 162 14.80 3.08 7.05
N THR A 163 15.08 4.31 6.64
CA THR A 163 16.01 5.25 7.27
C THR A 163 15.28 6.48 7.81
N ILE A 164 15.73 7.01 8.95
CA ILE A 164 15.18 8.20 9.57
C ILE A 164 15.59 9.43 8.75
N GLN A 165 14.63 10.31 8.44
CA GLN A 165 14.85 11.54 7.69
C GLN A 165 14.67 12.81 8.55
N SER A 166 14.01 12.70 9.69
CA SER A 166 13.71 13.86 10.54
C SER A 166 13.80 13.52 12.02
N GLU A 167 13.88 14.56 12.84
CA GLU A 167 13.53 14.48 14.25
C GLU A 167 12.02 14.30 14.44
N GLU A 168 11.61 13.96 15.67
CA GLU A 168 10.21 13.86 16.05
C GLU A 168 9.52 15.22 15.94
N ARG A 169 8.32 15.26 15.33
CA ARG A 169 7.44 16.43 15.27
C ARG A 169 6.00 16.03 15.52
N MET A 170 5.19 17.02 15.90
CA MET A 170 3.75 16.81 16.06
C MET A 170 3.06 16.83 14.68
N ASN A 171 2.46 15.71 14.28
CA ASN A 171 1.54 15.67 13.16
C ASN A 171 0.18 16.19 13.63
N ARG A 172 -0.21 17.37 13.15
CA ARG A 172 -1.43 18.07 13.58
C ARG A 172 -2.70 17.38 13.08
N SER A 173 -2.65 16.71 11.94
CA SER A 173 -3.83 16.07 11.34
C SER A 173 -4.35 14.89 12.17
N VAL A 174 -3.46 14.22 12.90
CA VAL A 174 -3.80 13.10 13.81
C VAL A 174 -3.51 13.40 15.28
N ASN A 175 -3.01 14.61 15.59
CA ASN A 175 -2.63 15.06 16.92
C ASN A 175 -1.71 14.06 17.66
N ALA A 176 -0.66 13.63 17.00
CA ALA A 176 0.27 12.63 17.52
C ALA A 176 1.72 12.90 17.08
N PRO A 177 2.72 12.49 17.88
CA PRO A 177 4.12 12.58 17.47
C PRO A 177 4.39 11.67 16.27
N ALA A 178 5.18 12.18 15.33
CA ALA A 178 5.58 11.50 14.12
C ALA A 178 7.06 11.71 13.80
N VAL A 179 7.65 10.76 13.09
CA VAL A 179 8.99 10.81 12.51
C VAL A 179 8.86 10.47 11.03
N LEU A 180 9.54 11.21 10.17
CA LEU A 180 9.62 10.92 8.74
C LEU A 180 10.68 9.87 8.48
N LEU A 181 10.30 8.81 7.79
CA LEU A 181 11.21 7.76 7.31
C LEU A 181 11.16 7.69 5.79
N SER A 182 12.26 7.24 5.19
CA SER A 182 12.31 6.96 3.76
C SER A 182 13.00 5.65 3.44
N ILE A 183 12.74 5.12 2.24
CA ILE A 183 13.48 4.03 1.64
C ILE A 183 13.56 4.20 0.13
N GLU A 184 14.75 3.96 -0.42
CA GLU A 184 14.96 3.88 -1.87
C GLU A 184 14.31 2.61 -2.43
N PHE A 185 13.56 2.74 -3.52
CA PHE A 185 13.01 1.55 -4.16
C PHE A 185 14.07 0.64 -4.79
N SER A 186 15.26 1.15 -5.08
CA SER A 186 16.43 0.33 -5.43
C SER A 186 16.83 -0.63 -4.32
N GLU A 187 16.78 -0.18 -3.05
CA GLU A 187 17.04 -1.06 -1.90
C GLU A 187 15.92 -2.08 -1.73
N VAL A 188 14.65 -1.67 -1.87
CA VAL A 188 13.51 -2.61 -1.86
C VAL A 188 13.68 -3.70 -2.92
N MET A 189 14.04 -3.32 -4.15
CA MET A 189 14.28 -4.26 -5.26
C MET A 189 15.41 -5.25 -4.94
N LYS A 190 16.51 -4.78 -4.35
CA LYS A 190 17.63 -5.61 -3.91
C LYS A 190 17.19 -6.62 -2.85
N GLN A 191 16.43 -6.18 -1.83
CA GLN A 191 15.92 -7.04 -0.78
C GLN A 191 14.94 -8.10 -1.30
N ILE A 192 14.08 -7.72 -2.25
CA ILE A 192 13.19 -8.67 -2.95
C ILE A 192 14.02 -9.71 -3.71
N GLY A 193 15.09 -9.31 -4.38
CA GLY A 193 15.98 -10.22 -5.09
C GLY A 193 16.67 -11.26 -4.18
N ILE A 194 16.94 -10.89 -2.92
CA ILE A 194 17.58 -11.78 -1.94
C ILE A 194 16.56 -12.70 -1.27
N PHE A 195 15.43 -12.16 -0.81
CA PHE A 195 14.50 -12.83 0.10
C PHE A 195 13.13 -13.13 -0.50
N GLY A 196 12.75 -12.45 -1.58
CA GLY A 196 11.39 -12.55 -2.13
C GLY A 196 11.02 -13.97 -2.55
N GLY A 197 9.80 -14.40 -2.24
CA GLY A 197 9.30 -15.73 -2.55
C GLY A 197 9.84 -16.85 -1.67
N GLN A 198 10.39 -16.52 -0.50
CA GLN A 198 10.93 -17.48 0.46
C GLN A 198 10.16 -17.44 1.80
N PRO A 199 8.84 -17.74 1.78
CA PRO A 199 7.98 -17.59 2.97
C PRO A 199 8.44 -18.42 4.18
N ASP A 200 9.17 -19.50 3.97
CA ASP A 200 9.71 -20.35 5.05
C ASP A 200 10.72 -19.58 5.91
N LEU A 201 11.43 -18.61 5.32
CA LEU A 201 12.35 -17.75 6.07
C LEU A 201 11.64 -16.75 6.99
N MET A 202 10.32 -16.54 6.87
CA MET A 202 9.58 -15.60 7.75
C MET A 202 9.60 -16.01 9.23
N ALA A 203 9.94 -17.24 9.54
CA ALA A 203 10.10 -17.73 10.91
C ALA A 203 11.44 -17.31 11.52
N THR A 204 12.49 -17.22 10.74
CA THR A 204 13.88 -16.96 11.16
C THR A 204 14.37 -15.58 10.79
N GLU A 205 13.99 -15.08 9.60
CA GLU A 205 14.32 -13.75 9.14
C GLU A 205 13.39 -12.69 9.77
N ARG A 206 13.99 -11.62 10.27
CA ARG A 206 13.23 -10.57 10.95
C ARG A 206 12.49 -9.63 9.99
N SER A 207 12.99 -9.48 8.75
CA SER A 207 12.38 -8.60 7.75
C SER A 207 11.05 -9.16 7.22
N LEU A 208 10.31 -8.32 6.49
CA LEU A 208 9.09 -8.73 5.79
C LEU A 208 9.37 -9.29 4.39
N TYR A 209 10.59 -9.10 3.87
CA TYR A 209 10.93 -9.43 2.49
C TYR A 209 10.77 -10.91 2.11
N PRO A 210 10.98 -11.91 3.00
CA PRO A 210 10.63 -13.30 2.67
C PRO A 210 9.17 -13.52 2.32
N GLY A 211 8.26 -12.70 2.85
CA GLY A 211 6.83 -12.73 2.54
C GLY A 211 6.44 -11.96 1.27
N PHE A 212 7.38 -11.25 0.65
CA PHE A 212 7.17 -10.61 -0.65
C PHE A 212 7.12 -11.68 -1.76
N PHE A 213 6.53 -11.35 -2.89
CA PHE A 213 6.53 -12.23 -4.06
C PHE A 213 7.96 -12.43 -4.56
N SER A 214 8.21 -13.59 -5.16
CA SER A 214 9.42 -13.81 -5.94
C SER A 214 9.47 -12.90 -7.18
N LEU A 215 10.66 -12.67 -7.74
CA LEU A 215 10.81 -11.88 -8.98
C LEU A 215 9.94 -12.42 -10.12
N LYS A 216 9.76 -13.75 -10.21
CA LYS A 216 8.89 -14.40 -11.20
C LYS A 216 7.41 -14.07 -10.98
N GLU A 217 6.95 -14.11 -9.74
CA GLU A 217 5.57 -13.76 -9.38
C GLU A 217 5.34 -12.26 -9.59
N GLU A 218 6.28 -11.40 -9.18
CA GLU A 218 6.24 -9.96 -9.43
C GLU A 218 6.10 -9.66 -10.93
N ALA A 219 6.93 -10.27 -11.78
CA ALA A 219 6.86 -10.11 -13.24
C ALA A 219 5.49 -10.54 -13.79
N SER A 220 4.93 -11.63 -13.28
CA SER A 220 3.59 -12.09 -13.65
C SER A 220 2.49 -11.12 -13.24
N ILE A 221 2.57 -10.55 -12.03
CA ILE A 221 1.64 -9.53 -11.54
C ILE A 221 1.73 -8.28 -12.42
N LEU A 222 2.94 -7.78 -12.64
CA LEU A 222 3.21 -6.60 -13.46
C LEU A 222 2.66 -6.75 -14.88
N SER A 223 2.91 -7.89 -15.52
CA SER A 223 2.41 -8.19 -16.89
C SER A 223 0.88 -8.13 -16.95
N ARG A 224 0.18 -8.72 -15.97
CA ARG A 224 -1.29 -8.70 -15.90
C ARG A 224 -1.83 -7.29 -15.67
N MET A 225 -1.20 -6.50 -14.81
CA MET A 225 -1.62 -5.12 -14.55
C MET A 225 -1.45 -4.26 -15.80
N GLN A 226 -0.31 -4.38 -16.50
CA GLN A 226 -0.05 -3.67 -17.75
C GLN A 226 -0.99 -4.09 -18.88
N ALA A 227 -1.30 -5.38 -19.00
CA ALA A 227 -2.26 -5.87 -19.99
C ALA A 227 -3.67 -5.29 -19.75
N LYS A 228 -4.10 -5.23 -18.49
CA LYS A 228 -5.39 -4.64 -18.12
C LYS A 228 -5.43 -3.14 -18.42
N GLN A 229 -4.37 -2.39 -18.11
CA GLN A 229 -4.26 -0.98 -18.45
C GLN A 229 -4.40 -0.75 -19.97
N ARG A 230 -3.68 -1.50 -20.79
CA ARG A 230 -3.76 -1.39 -22.25
C ARG A 230 -5.17 -1.68 -22.80
N LEU A 231 -5.88 -2.61 -22.19
CA LEU A 231 -7.28 -2.91 -22.58
C LEU A 231 -8.22 -1.75 -22.23
N MET A 232 -8.00 -1.09 -21.10
CA MET A 232 -8.78 0.10 -20.71
C MET A 232 -8.49 1.27 -21.64
N ASP A 233 -7.23 1.55 -21.92
CA ASP A 233 -6.81 2.63 -22.82
C ASP A 233 -7.41 2.44 -24.23
N ARG A 234 -7.43 1.21 -24.76
CA ARG A 234 -8.07 0.89 -26.06
C ARG A 234 -9.57 1.12 -26.03
N ARG A 235 -10.28 0.78 -24.95
CA ARG A 235 -11.73 1.02 -24.85
C ARG A 235 -12.05 2.51 -24.85
N LEU A 236 -11.24 3.33 -24.20
CA LEU A 236 -11.40 4.78 -24.18
C LEU A 236 -11.16 5.42 -25.55
N THR A 237 -10.26 4.86 -26.36
CA THR A 237 -9.99 5.34 -27.74
C THR A 237 -11.05 4.86 -28.75
N ASP A 238 -11.64 3.68 -28.57
CA ASP A 238 -12.66 3.13 -29.45
C ASP A 238 -14.07 3.76 -29.24
N THR A 239 -14.32 4.36 -28.06
CA THR A 239 -15.57 5.07 -27.75
C THR A 239 -15.57 6.54 -28.22
N GLY A 240 -14.59 6.96 -29.00
CA GLY A 240 -14.41 8.31 -29.52
C GLY A 240 -15.42 8.71 -30.58
N HIS A 241 -16.68 8.94 -30.21
CA HIS A 241 -17.62 9.83 -30.90
C HIS A 241 -17.85 11.05 -29.98
N PRO A 242 -17.77 12.30 -30.46
CA PRO A 242 -17.84 13.47 -29.60
C PRO A 242 -19.28 13.71 -29.16
N SER A 243 -19.67 13.21 -28.00
CA SER A 243 -20.82 13.73 -27.28
C SER A 243 -20.30 14.53 -26.10
N ASN A 244 -20.47 15.83 -26.21
CA ASN A 244 -20.34 16.88 -25.23
C ASN A 244 -21.05 16.50 -23.92
N THR A 245 -20.27 15.97 -22.92
CA THR A 245 -20.69 15.90 -21.52
C THR A 245 -19.44 16.02 -20.65
N GLY A 246 -19.52 16.87 -19.62
CA GLY A 246 -18.45 17.31 -18.74
C GLY A 246 -17.66 16.20 -18.03
N PRO A 247 -16.72 16.52 -17.11
CA PRO A 247 -15.73 15.59 -16.58
C PRO A 247 -16.42 14.40 -15.93
N GLY A 248 -16.60 13.35 -16.73
CA GLY A 248 -17.36 12.14 -16.40
C GLY A 248 -16.46 11.06 -15.88
N ASP A 249 -16.90 10.58 -14.80
CA ASP A 249 -16.92 9.21 -14.30
C ASP A 249 -15.93 8.23 -14.96
N PHE A 250 -14.75 8.11 -14.37
CA PHE A 250 -13.87 6.97 -14.63
C PHE A 250 -14.51 5.73 -13.98
N GLY A 251 -15.26 5.01 -14.80
CA GLY A 251 -15.95 3.79 -14.42
C GLY A 251 -15.06 2.88 -13.59
N SER A 252 -15.53 2.63 -12.40
CA SER A 252 -15.05 1.65 -11.42
C SER A 252 -14.77 0.31 -12.11
N THR A 253 -13.53 0.01 -12.37
CA THR A 253 -13.12 -1.32 -12.82
C THR A 253 -11.91 -1.77 -12.02
N ASP A 254 -12.09 -2.89 -11.34
CA ASP A 254 -11.11 -3.58 -10.50
C ASP A 254 -9.73 -3.70 -11.19
N LEU A 255 -8.84 -2.72 -10.99
CA LEU A 255 -7.49 -2.71 -11.56
C LEU A 255 -6.61 -3.85 -11.00
N LEU A 256 -7.03 -4.44 -9.90
CA LEU A 256 -6.25 -5.42 -9.14
C LEU A 256 -7.08 -6.64 -8.75
N GLY A 257 -7.75 -7.28 -9.70
CA GLY A 257 -8.28 -8.63 -9.51
C GLY A 257 -7.13 -9.64 -9.33
N LEU A 258 -6.31 -9.47 -8.29
CA LEU A 258 -5.24 -10.39 -7.87
C LEU A 258 -5.74 -11.37 -6.84
#